data_cd3024d17fd68364a13fe0e07235bcaf
#
_entry.id   cd3024d17fd68364a13fe0e07235bcaf
#
_cell.length_a   1.000
_cell.length_b   1.000
_cell.length_c   1.000
_cell.angle_alpha   90.00
_cell.angle_beta   90.00
_cell.angle_gamma   90.00
#
_symmetry.space_group_name_H-M   'P 1'
#
loop_
_entity.id
_entity.type
_entity.pdbx_description
1 polymer ?
#
loop_
_entity_poly.entity_id
_entity_poly.type
_entity_poly.pdbx_seq_one_letter_code
_entity_poly.pdbx_strand_id
1 'polypeptide(L)'
;KFAEWMRQQKRLLITDTTMRDAHQSLLAARMRSVDQLEVADAIAQHGDKLFSLECWGGATFDTSMRFLHENPFKRLQRLRERIPNICFQMLLRGANGVGYSNYPDNVIRGFIKHSAESGMDIFRVFDSLNYLPNLKVAMDSIRKHTNSVCEATICYTGDILSSDRDKYTLKYYVE
;
A
#
# COMPACT_ATOMS: atom_id res chain seq x y z
N LYS A 1 12.39 8.10 13.63
CA LYS A 1 11.38 7.77 14.67
C LYS A 1 10.62 6.47 14.34
N PHE A 2 9.80 6.40 13.25
CA PHE A 2 9.01 5.18 12.95
C PHE A 2 9.90 3.98 12.57
N ALA A 3 10.85 4.15 11.63
CA ALA A 3 11.79 3.10 11.24
C ALA A 3 12.66 2.62 12.42
N GLU A 4 12.99 3.51 13.33
CA GLU A 4 13.71 3.18 14.54
C GLU A 4 12.85 2.36 15.51
N TRP A 5 11.60 2.75 15.70
CA TRP A 5 10.62 1.97 16.46
C TRP A 5 10.45 0.57 15.86
N MET A 6 10.36 0.45 14.53
CA MET A 6 10.27 -0.86 13.86
C MET A 6 11.49 -1.76 14.16
N ARG A 7 12.70 -1.20 14.12
CA ARG A 7 13.93 -1.94 14.41
C ARG A 7 13.99 -2.45 15.86
N GLN A 8 13.32 -1.79 16.78
CA GLN A 8 13.27 -2.17 18.19
C GLN A 8 12.23 -3.27 18.48
N GLN A 9 11.34 -3.57 17.53
CA GLN A 9 10.33 -4.60 17.72
C GLN A 9 10.97 -5.99 17.73
N LYS A 10 10.67 -6.76 18.78
CA LYS A 10 11.13 -8.16 18.92
C LYS A 10 10.13 -9.17 18.38
N ARG A 11 8.89 -8.75 18.19
CA ARG A 11 7.82 -9.58 17.65
C ARG A 11 7.70 -9.39 16.14
N LEU A 12 7.18 -10.41 15.46
CA LEU A 12 6.78 -10.29 14.06
C LEU A 12 5.64 -9.26 13.95
N LEU A 13 5.77 -8.33 13.01
CA LEU A 13 4.73 -7.37 12.66
C LEU A 13 3.94 -7.91 11.46
N ILE A 14 2.63 -8.05 11.62
CA ILE A 14 1.75 -8.70 10.64
C ILE A 14 0.89 -7.63 9.96
N THR A 15 0.93 -7.60 8.63
CA THR A 15 -0.02 -6.85 7.80
C THR A 15 -1.09 -7.79 7.28
N ASP A 16 -2.36 -7.46 7.50
CA ASP A 16 -3.49 -8.16 6.89
C ASP A 16 -3.78 -7.56 5.51
N THR A 17 -3.99 -8.41 4.51
CA THR A 17 -4.24 -8.01 3.11
C THR A 17 -5.65 -8.36 2.62
N THR A 18 -6.55 -8.73 3.52
CA THR A 18 -7.91 -9.15 3.19
C THR A 18 -8.66 -8.09 2.37
N MET A 19 -8.50 -6.82 2.74
CA MET A 19 -9.16 -5.69 2.08
C MET A 19 -8.48 -5.24 0.78
N ARG A 20 -7.35 -5.82 0.41
CA ARG A 20 -6.66 -5.50 -0.84
C ARG A 20 -6.33 -6.74 -1.67
N ASP A 21 -5.26 -7.45 -1.34
CA ASP A 21 -4.72 -8.51 -2.20
C ASP A 21 -5.59 -9.76 -2.19
N ALA A 22 -6.10 -10.16 -1.05
CA ALA A 22 -6.91 -11.37 -0.93
C ALA A 22 -8.17 -11.29 -1.82
N HIS A 23 -8.95 -10.21 -1.72
CA HIS A 23 -10.12 -10.10 -2.58
C HIS A 23 -9.77 -9.72 -4.04
N GLN A 24 -8.62 -9.07 -4.28
CA GLN A 24 -8.13 -8.87 -5.64
C GLN A 24 -7.84 -10.22 -6.31
N SER A 25 -7.19 -11.13 -5.62
CA SER A 25 -6.78 -12.44 -6.15
C SER A 25 -7.94 -13.45 -6.23
N LEU A 26 -8.85 -13.43 -5.26
CA LEU A 26 -9.90 -14.43 -5.12
C LEU A 26 -11.25 -13.97 -5.69
N LEU A 27 -11.54 -12.66 -5.67
CA LEU A 27 -12.84 -12.10 -6.04
C LEU A 27 -12.72 -11.03 -7.14
N ALA A 28 -11.62 -11.00 -7.89
CA ALA A 28 -11.34 -10.00 -8.91
C ALA A 28 -11.57 -8.55 -8.42
N ALA A 29 -11.22 -8.26 -7.16
CA ALA A 29 -11.43 -6.99 -6.47
C ALA A 29 -12.91 -6.57 -6.36
N ARG A 30 -13.86 -7.50 -6.36
CA ARG A 30 -15.33 -7.23 -6.34
C ARG A 30 -15.94 -7.14 -4.94
N MET A 31 -15.13 -7.10 -3.87
CA MET A 31 -15.64 -6.85 -2.52
C MET A 31 -16.17 -5.42 -2.40
N ARG A 32 -17.45 -5.28 -2.09
CA ARG A 32 -18.13 -3.97 -1.97
C ARG A 32 -17.77 -3.28 -0.66
N SER A 33 -17.97 -1.97 -0.60
CA SER A 33 -17.76 -1.20 0.64
C SER A 33 -18.64 -1.71 1.79
N VAL A 34 -19.88 -2.10 1.52
CA VAL A 34 -20.78 -2.65 2.54
C VAL A 34 -20.22 -3.93 3.17
N ASP A 35 -19.67 -4.83 2.35
CA ASP A 35 -19.09 -6.09 2.82
C ASP A 35 -17.87 -5.85 3.73
N GLN A 36 -17.02 -4.88 3.39
CA GLN A 36 -15.88 -4.48 4.21
C GLN A 36 -16.30 -3.81 5.53
N LEU A 37 -17.35 -3.00 5.49
CA LEU A 37 -17.85 -2.28 6.66
C LEU A 37 -18.56 -3.20 7.65
N GLU A 38 -19.18 -4.29 7.20
CA GLU A 38 -19.81 -5.27 8.09
C GLU A 38 -18.80 -5.93 9.05
N VAL A 39 -17.57 -6.13 8.61
CA VAL A 39 -16.51 -6.76 9.42
C VAL A 39 -15.59 -5.75 10.11
N ALA A 40 -15.73 -4.47 9.81
CA ALA A 40 -14.80 -3.44 10.26
C ALA A 40 -14.71 -3.32 11.79
N ASP A 41 -15.87 -3.34 12.48
CA ASP A 41 -15.90 -3.21 13.94
C ASP A 41 -15.27 -4.44 14.63
N ALA A 42 -15.48 -5.64 14.08
CA ALA A 42 -14.84 -6.86 14.56
C ALA A 42 -13.32 -6.81 14.35
N ILE A 43 -12.86 -6.29 13.21
CA ILE A 43 -11.43 -6.09 12.94
C ILE A 43 -10.83 -5.10 13.95
N ALA A 44 -11.51 -3.99 14.22
CA ALA A 44 -11.04 -3.00 15.20
C ALA A 44 -10.91 -3.59 16.60
N GLN A 45 -11.86 -4.46 17.00
CA GLN A 45 -11.89 -5.09 18.32
C GLN A 45 -10.87 -6.23 18.49
N HIS A 46 -10.69 -7.05 17.47
CA HIS A 46 -9.89 -8.28 17.56
C HIS A 46 -8.56 -8.21 16.80
N GLY A 47 -8.39 -7.23 15.93
CA GLY A 47 -7.18 -7.00 15.13
C GLY A 47 -6.17 -6.03 15.77
N ASP A 48 -6.27 -5.73 17.04
CA ASP A 48 -5.41 -4.77 17.78
C ASP A 48 -3.92 -5.08 17.72
N LYS A 49 -3.58 -6.36 17.46
CA LYS A 49 -2.19 -6.83 17.31
C LYS A 49 -1.65 -6.74 15.88
N LEU A 50 -2.48 -6.42 14.92
CA LEU A 50 -2.04 -6.19 13.55
C LEU A 50 -1.21 -4.91 13.47
N PHE A 51 -0.17 -4.96 12.67
CA PHE A 51 0.64 -3.79 12.37
C PHE A 51 -0.10 -2.85 11.42
N SER A 52 -0.70 -3.41 10.38
CA SER A 52 -1.47 -2.64 9.41
C SER A 52 -2.51 -3.49 8.66
N LEU A 53 -3.49 -2.80 8.07
CA LEU A 53 -4.42 -3.35 7.09
C LEU A 53 -4.09 -2.76 5.73
N GLU A 54 -3.78 -3.59 4.75
CA GLU A 54 -3.61 -3.12 3.38
C GLU A 54 -4.99 -2.97 2.73
N CYS A 55 -5.38 -1.72 2.41
CA CYS A 55 -6.72 -1.37 1.94
C CYS A 55 -6.76 -1.07 0.44
N TRP A 56 -5.67 -0.53 -0.12
CA TRP A 56 -5.58 -0.14 -1.53
C TRP A 56 -4.31 -0.66 -2.18
N GLY A 57 -4.36 -0.71 -3.49
CA GLY A 57 -3.27 -1.08 -4.37
C GLY A 57 -3.76 -1.90 -5.55
N GLY A 58 -2.99 -1.93 -6.64
CA GLY A 58 -3.38 -2.68 -7.82
C GLY A 58 -4.78 -2.31 -8.31
N ALA A 59 -5.59 -3.32 -8.58
CA ALA A 59 -6.92 -3.13 -9.17
C ALA A 59 -8.00 -2.70 -8.16
N THR A 60 -7.79 -2.77 -6.86
CA THR A 60 -8.86 -2.50 -5.89
C THR A 60 -9.41 -1.08 -5.97
N PHE A 61 -8.55 -0.09 -6.23
CA PHE A 61 -8.96 1.30 -6.41
C PHE A 61 -9.78 1.48 -7.70
N ASP A 62 -9.24 1.04 -8.84
CA ASP A 62 -9.87 1.16 -10.15
C ASP A 62 -11.19 0.39 -10.22
N THR A 63 -11.21 -0.84 -9.71
CA THR A 63 -12.39 -1.71 -9.71
C THR A 63 -13.54 -1.12 -8.91
N SER A 64 -13.27 -0.46 -7.78
CA SER A 64 -14.30 0.17 -6.98
C SER A 64 -15.05 1.26 -7.76
N MET A 65 -14.34 2.03 -8.58
CA MET A 65 -14.95 3.05 -9.43
C MET A 65 -15.61 2.44 -10.67
N ARG A 66 -14.88 1.61 -11.41
CA ARG A 66 -15.27 1.13 -12.74
C ARG A 66 -16.40 0.11 -12.71
N PHE A 67 -16.38 -0.79 -11.74
CA PHE A 67 -17.30 -1.94 -11.70
C PHE A 67 -18.28 -1.90 -10.54
N LEU A 68 -17.88 -1.35 -9.39
CA LEU A 68 -18.76 -1.26 -8.22
C LEU A 68 -19.49 0.09 -8.13
N HIS A 69 -19.10 1.07 -8.95
CA HIS A 69 -19.62 2.44 -8.93
C HIS A 69 -19.53 3.10 -7.55
N GLU A 70 -18.47 2.78 -6.82
CA GLU A 70 -18.18 3.30 -5.48
C GLU A 70 -17.00 4.27 -5.51
N ASN A 71 -17.04 5.28 -4.61
CA ASN A 71 -15.93 6.19 -4.42
C ASN A 71 -14.90 5.57 -3.45
N PRO A 72 -13.67 5.26 -3.89
CA PRO A 72 -12.67 4.60 -3.05
C PRO A 72 -12.23 5.48 -1.87
N PHE A 73 -12.18 6.81 -2.00
CA PHE A 73 -11.84 7.70 -0.90
C PHE A 73 -12.91 7.69 0.19
N LYS A 74 -14.20 7.71 -0.19
CA LYS A 74 -15.31 7.57 0.78
C LYS A 74 -15.29 6.22 1.47
N ARG A 75 -14.95 5.14 0.75
CA ARG A 75 -14.74 3.82 1.34
C ARG A 75 -13.67 3.87 2.43
N LEU A 76 -12.51 4.45 2.11
CA LEU A 76 -11.40 4.56 3.05
C LEU A 76 -11.77 5.37 4.29
N GLN A 77 -12.43 6.53 4.13
CA GLN A 77 -12.89 7.38 5.22
C GLN A 77 -13.84 6.63 6.16
N ARG A 78 -14.85 5.92 5.60
CA ARG A 78 -15.80 5.13 6.38
C ARG A 78 -15.14 3.95 7.11
N LEU A 79 -14.14 3.31 6.50
CA LEU A 79 -13.34 2.28 7.17
C LEU A 79 -12.53 2.90 8.31
N ARG A 80 -11.91 4.07 8.11
CA ARG A 80 -11.16 4.78 9.14
C ARG A 80 -12.02 5.17 10.35
N GLU A 81 -13.26 5.59 10.12
CA GLU A 81 -14.22 5.89 11.18
C GLU A 81 -14.50 4.68 12.07
N ARG A 82 -14.54 3.47 11.50
CA ARG A 82 -14.79 2.23 12.23
C ARG A 82 -13.54 1.54 12.78
N ILE A 83 -12.39 1.74 12.13
CA ILE A 83 -11.12 1.14 12.52
C ILE A 83 -10.10 2.26 12.81
N PRO A 84 -10.22 2.98 13.93
CA PRO A 84 -9.33 4.10 14.25
C PRO A 84 -7.96 3.66 14.78
N ASN A 85 -7.81 2.43 15.21
CA ASN A 85 -6.69 1.91 16.01
C ASN A 85 -5.66 1.08 15.25
N ILE A 86 -5.86 0.81 13.95
CA ILE A 86 -4.94 0.04 13.11
C ILE A 86 -4.48 0.90 11.94
N CYS A 87 -3.18 0.88 11.61
CA CYS A 87 -2.66 1.62 10.47
C CYS A 87 -3.23 1.10 9.15
N PHE A 88 -3.63 2.00 8.26
CA PHE A 88 -4.00 1.64 6.89
C PHE A 88 -2.81 1.78 5.96
N GLN A 89 -2.63 0.80 5.11
CA GLN A 89 -1.52 0.70 4.17
C GLN A 89 -2.04 0.57 2.75
N MET A 90 -1.27 1.12 1.81
CA MET A 90 -1.53 0.92 0.38
C MET A 90 -0.25 0.59 -0.38
N LEU A 91 -0.43 -0.11 -1.50
CA LEU A 91 0.60 -0.32 -2.50
C LEU A 91 0.53 0.79 -3.55
N LEU A 92 1.64 1.51 -3.75
CA LEU A 92 1.75 2.63 -4.68
C LEU A 92 2.81 2.35 -5.74
N ARG A 93 2.41 2.30 -7.01
CA ARG A 93 3.27 1.94 -8.15
C ARG A 93 4.07 3.15 -8.66
N GLY A 94 4.91 3.77 -7.84
CA GLY A 94 5.72 4.93 -8.25
C GLY A 94 4.90 5.96 -9.04
N ALA A 95 5.38 6.34 -10.24
CA ALA A 95 4.70 7.29 -11.12
C ALA A 95 3.37 6.78 -11.72
N ASN A 96 3.07 5.50 -11.60
CA ASN A 96 1.78 4.96 -12.05
C ASN A 96 0.68 5.11 -10.98
N GLY A 97 1.03 5.48 -9.74
CA GLY A 97 0.07 5.57 -8.65
C GLY A 97 -0.64 4.23 -8.40
N VAL A 98 -1.95 4.20 -8.65
CA VAL A 98 -2.78 2.98 -8.65
C VAL A 98 -3.24 2.59 -10.05
N GLY A 99 -2.73 3.27 -11.09
CA GLY A 99 -3.08 3.05 -12.48
C GLY A 99 -2.15 2.10 -13.22
N TYR A 100 -2.24 2.13 -14.56
CA TYR A 100 -1.55 1.19 -15.47
C TYR A 100 -0.59 1.90 -16.43
N SER A 101 -0.44 3.23 -16.31
CA SER A 101 0.49 4.07 -17.03
C SER A 101 1.01 5.18 -16.15
N ASN A 102 2.09 5.83 -16.54
CA ASN A 102 2.64 6.94 -15.79
C ASN A 102 1.69 8.14 -15.80
N TYR A 103 1.47 8.72 -14.64
CA TYR A 103 0.77 9.98 -14.49
C TYR A 103 1.75 11.14 -14.33
N PRO A 104 1.34 12.37 -14.70
CA PRO A 104 2.10 13.57 -14.39
C PRO A 104 2.35 13.73 -12.87
N ASP A 105 3.46 14.34 -12.51
CA ASP A 105 3.88 14.51 -11.11
C ASP A 105 2.83 15.17 -10.22
N ASN A 106 2.12 16.18 -10.75
CA ASN A 106 1.07 16.88 -10.01
C ASN A 106 -0.10 15.96 -9.66
N VAL A 107 -0.43 14.99 -10.51
CA VAL A 107 -1.47 13.97 -10.26
C VAL A 107 -1.02 13.04 -9.14
N ILE A 108 0.22 12.56 -9.18
CA ILE A 108 0.78 11.70 -8.11
C ILE A 108 0.79 12.44 -6.78
N ARG A 109 1.22 13.71 -6.76
CA ARG A 109 1.23 14.53 -5.53
C ARG A 109 -0.18 14.76 -5.00
N GLY A 110 -1.15 15.09 -5.87
CA GLY A 110 -2.55 15.27 -5.49
C GLY A 110 -3.17 13.99 -4.94
N PHE A 111 -2.92 12.85 -5.60
CA PHE A 111 -3.39 11.55 -5.16
C PHE A 111 -2.86 11.18 -3.76
N ILE A 112 -1.56 11.34 -3.53
CA ILE A 112 -0.93 11.04 -2.22
C ILE A 112 -1.52 11.92 -1.13
N LYS A 113 -1.65 13.23 -1.38
CA LYS A 113 -2.26 14.16 -0.42
C LYS A 113 -3.68 13.75 -0.05
N HIS A 114 -4.54 13.52 -1.03
CA HIS A 114 -5.92 13.09 -0.80
C HIS A 114 -6.02 11.73 -0.09
N SER A 115 -5.13 10.81 -0.41
CA SER A 115 -5.09 9.50 0.25
C SER A 115 -4.73 9.62 1.72
N ALA A 116 -3.73 10.42 2.06
CA ALA A 116 -3.33 10.69 3.44
C ALA A 116 -4.46 11.39 4.21
N GLU A 117 -5.07 12.44 3.64
CA GLU A 117 -6.22 13.16 4.22
C GLU A 117 -7.43 12.25 4.44
N SER A 118 -7.58 11.20 3.62
CA SER A 118 -8.66 10.21 3.74
C SER A 118 -8.38 9.09 4.74
N GLY A 119 -7.18 9.05 5.35
CA GLY A 119 -6.85 8.12 6.42
C GLY A 119 -5.79 7.07 6.07
N MET A 120 -5.02 7.25 4.98
CA MET A 120 -3.91 6.36 4.63
C MET A 120 -2.65 6.70 5.45
N ASP A 121 -2.17 5.73 6.23
CA ASP A 121 -1.03 5.91 7.13
C ASP A 121 0.31 5.49 6.50
N ILE A 122 0.32 4.45 5.68
CA ILE A 122 1.54 3.84 5.14
C ILE A 122 1.42 3.71 3.62
N PHE A 123 2.37 4.31 2.90
CA PHE A 123 2.51 4.15 1.45
C PHE A 123 3.70 3.23 1.16
N ARG A 124 3.42 2.01 0.69
CA ARG A 124 4.42 1.09 0.16
C ARG A 124 4.68 1.41 -1.29
N VAL A 125 5.76 2.15 -1.53
CA VAL A 125 6.14 2.62 -2.87
C VAL A 125 7.07 1.61 -3.54
N PHE A 126 6.71 1.15 -4.72
CA PHE A 126 7.51 0.19 -5.49
C PHE A 126 7.52 0.51 -6.99
N ASP A 127 8.49 -0.05 -7.66
CA ASP A 127 8.56 -0.19 -9.11
C ASP A 127 8.97 -1.62 -9.44
N SER A 128 8.25 -2.31 -10.33
CA SER A 128 8.51 -3.72 -10.64
C SER A 128 9.89 -3.98 -11.25
N LEU A 129 10.50 -2.96 -11.83
CA LEU A 129 11.85 -3.01 -12.42
C LEU A 129 12.91 -2.39 -11.50
N ASN A 130 12.54 -1.96 -10.29
CA ASN A 130 13.41 -1.24 -9.35
C ASN A 130 14.03 0.04 -9.96
N TYR A 131 13.31 0.71 -10.87
CA TYR A 131 13.79 1.95 -11.45
C TYR A 131 13.59 3.10 -10.45
N LEU A 132 14.60 3.40 -9.67
CA LEU A 132 14.56 4.35 -8.55
C LEU A 132 14.05 5.75 -8.93
N PRO A 133 14.39 6.34 -10.12
CA PRO A 133 13.83 7.62 -10.51
C PRO A 133 12.30 7.64 -10.56
N ASN A 134 11.66 6.51 -10.88
CA ASN A 134 10.20 6.36 -10.91
C ASN A 134 9.54 6.41 -9.52
N LEU A 135 10.30 6.13 -8.46
CA LEU A 135 9.82 6.17 -7.07
C LEU A 135 9.93 7.58 -6.47
N LYS A 136 10.84 8.40 -6.99
CA LYS A 136 11.28 9.64 -6.35
C LYS A 136 10.16 10.63 -6.08
N VAL A 137 9.30 10.90 -7.07
CA VAL A 137 8.20 11.87 -6.94
C VAL A 137 7.21 11.44 -5.86
N ALA A 138 6.86 10.17 -5.83
CA ALA A 138 5.96 9.62 -4.81
C ALA A 138 6.59 9.71 -3.41
N MET A 139 7.83 9.24 -3.25
CA MET A 139 8.53 9.26 -1.97
C MET A 139 8.74 10.68 -1.43
N ASP A 140 9.15 11.62 -2.30
CA ASP A 140 9.31 13.03 -1.94
C ASP A 140 7.98 13.64 -1.52
N SER A 141 6.89 13.32 -2.23
CA SER A 141 5.55 13.83 -1.91
C SER A 141 5.06 13.34 -0.55
N ILE A 142 5.19 12.05 -0.26
CA ILE A 142 4.80 11.47 1.04
C ILE A 142 5.56 12.16 2.17
N ARG A 143 6.88 12.28 2.04
CA ARG A 143 7.75 12.84 3.09
C ARG A 143 7.59 14.32 3.33
N LYS A 144 7.26 15.09 2.29
CA LYS A 144 7.20 16.57 2.35
C LYS A 144 5.80 17.10 2.63
N HIS A 145 4.77 16.37 2.23
CA HIS A 145 3.40 16.89 2.20
C HIS A 145 2.41 16.08 3.04
N THR A 146 2.87 15.03 3.72
CA THR A 146 2.02 14.21 4.60
C THR A 146 2.75 13.84 5.88
N ASN A 147 2.00 13.37 6.88
CA ASN A 147 2.54 12.74 8.09
C ASN A 147 2.62 11.20 7.96
N SER A 148 2.28 10.67 6.79
CA SER A 148 2.24 9.23 6.53
C SER A 148 3.65 8.66 6.41
N VAL A 149 3.74 7.35 6.58
CA VAL A 149 4.98 6.60 6.46
C VAL A 149 5.26 6.31 4.98
N CYS A 150 6.48 6.60 4.55
CA CYS A 150 6.99 6.20 3.24
C CYS A 150 7.80 4.90 3.39
N GLU A 151 7.28 3.80 2.88
CA GLU A 151 7.96 2.51 2.82
C GLU A 151 8.48 2.29 1.40
N ALA A 152 9.80 2.36 1.21
CA ALA A 152 10.43 2.07 -0.07
C ALA A 152 10.64 0.56 -0.21
N THR A 153 10.27 0.00 -1.37
CA THR A 153 10.30 -1.44 -1.61
C THR A 153 11.23 -1.78 -2.76
N ILE A 154 12.07 -2.79 -2.57
CA ILE A 154 12.86 -3.41 -3.63
C ILE A 154 12.17 -4.73 -4.01
N CYS A 155 11.83 -4.87 -5.28
CA CYS A 155 11.30 -6.10 -5.85
C CYS A 155 12.45 -7.03 -6.24
N TYR A 156 12.41 -8.28 -5.81
CA TYR A 156 13.38 -9.28 -6.21
C TYR A 156 12.67 -10.52 -6.79
N THR A 157 13.42 -11.31 -7.56
CA THR A 157 12.89 -12.52 -8.19
C THR A 157 13.86 -13.70 -8.05
N GLY A 158 13.30 -14.86 -7.74
CA GLY A 158 14.04 -16.11 -7.60
C GLY A 158 14.93 -16.14 -6.35
N ASP A 159 15.81 -17.13 -6.28
CA ASP A 159 16.79 -17.26 -5.21
C ASP A 159 18.00 -16.38 -5.52
N ILE A 160 18.12 -15.25 -4.84
CA ILE A 160 19.21 -14.28 -5.00
C ILE A 160 20.54 -14.76 -4.41
N LEU A 161 20.52 -15.85 -3.64
CA LEU A 161 21.72 -16.46 -3.04
C LEU A 161 22.26 -17.62 -3.89
N SER A 162 21.53 -18.06 -4.91
CA SER A 162 21.99 -19.13 -5.81
C SER A 162 23.16 -18.67 -6.66
N SER A 163 24.20 -19.52 -6.74
CA SER A 163 25.36 -19.32 -7.61
C SER A 163 25.08 -19.54 -9.10
N ASP A 164 23.93 -20.15 -9.41
CA ASP A 164 23.58 -20.57 -10.78
C ASP A 164 22.98 -19.44 -11.64
N ARG A 165 23.00 -18.22 -11.12
CA ARG A 165 22.42 -17.05 -11.80
C ARG A 165 23.45 -15.96 -12.05
N ASP A 166 23.59 -15.57 -13.30
CA ASP A 166 24.44 -14.45 -13.73
C ASP A 166 23.76 -13.08 -13.54
N LYS A 167 22.43 -13.07 -13.45
CA LYS A 167 21.61 -11.87 -13.34
C LYS A 167 20.73 -11.92 -12.10
N TYR A 168 20.40 -10.77 -11.55
CA TYR A 168 19.56 -10.63 -10.34
C TYR A 168 20.16 -11.34 -9.11
N THR A 169 21.47 -11.20 -8.96
CA THR A 169 22.23 -11.69 -7.81
C THR A 169 22.06 -10.76 -6.60
N LEU A 170 22.50 -11.22 -5.41
CA LEU A 170 22.55 -10.35 -4.24
C LEU A 170 23.32 -9.06 -4.50
N LYS A 171 24.45 -9.15 -5.21
CA LYS A 171 25.26 -7.99 -5.60
C LYS A 171 24.45 -6.96 -6.40
N TYR A 172 23.67 -7.41 -7.39
CA TYR A 172 22.78 -6.55 -8.19
C TYR A 172 21.78 -5.75 -7.34
N TYR A 173 21.27 -6.35 -6.25
CA TYR A 173 20.29 -5.67 -5.40
C TYR A 173 20.89 -4.78 -4.31
N VAL A 174 22.19 -4.93 -4.03
CA VAL A 174 22.93 -4.14 -3.02
C VAL A 174 23.57 -2.89 -3.64
N GLU A 175 23.95 -2.92 -4.91
CA GLU A 175 24.48 -1.78 -5.69
C GLU A 175 23.39 -0.81 -6.10
#